data_aab09eeeceddb8e64486f32fb7f3d159
#
_entry.id   aab09eeeceddb8e64486f32fb7f3d159
#
_cell.length_a   1.000
_cell.length_b   1.000
_cell.length_c   1.000
_cell.angle_alpha   90.00
_cell.angle_beta   90.00
_cell.angle_gamma   90.00
#
_symmetry.space_group_name_H-M   'P 1'
#
loop_
_entity.id
_entity.type
_entity.pdbx_description
1 polymer ?
#
loop_
_entity_poly.entity_id
_entity_poly.type
_entity_poly.pdbx_seq_one_letter_code
_entity_poly.pdbx_strand_id
1 'polypeptide(L)'
;MKELDFKLIEKKWQDKWAKEKIFEVNENNKKEKFYLLEMFPYPSASGLHMGHAWNYTIGDVFARFKLMQGFNVLHPMGYDALGLPAENAAIQVGEHPKDYTDKSVKNYIKQQKQLGISYDWSRVLSSANPNYYKWDQWIFLKMLERGLAYQKESSVNWCPKCNTVLANEQVENGHCWRHDDTKVEIKHLKQWFLKITDYADELYEKIDDLDWPEKTKAMQKNWIGKSFGHEILFEINGKKWPIFTTRLDTIFGVSFMVVSAQHTKLMDLVTKEQEKKVKEFLNQLGSVSEKDLADMDKQGVFTGSYAINPINKKKVPIYAGNFVVADYGSGMIMAVPAHDKRDYDFAKKYELEILPVIVPKDPLLRIYNNQDEEILTEKGRLINSSVYSGLTSEEAVEKIFEELSKDKLIKKKINFRLRDWGISRQRYWGTPIPVVYCNKCG
;
A
#
# COMPACT_ATOMS: atom_id res chain seq x y z
N MET A 1 -43.01 43.73 11.50
CA MET A 1 -41.71 43.28 12.03
C MET A 1 -40.65 43.69 11.01
N LYS A 2 -39.57 44.38 11.43
CA LYS A 2 -38.46 44.63 10.52
C LYS A 2 -37.88 43.29 10.09
N GLU A 3 -37.79 43.06 8.81
CA GLU A 3 -37.14 41.89 8.25
C GLU A 3 -35.70 41.80 8.74
N LEU A 4 -35.28 40.64 9.28
CA LEU A 4 -33.95 40.45 9.81
C LEU A 4 -32.97 40.31 8.64
N ASP A 5 -32.05 41.26 8.52
CA ASP A 5 -30.96 41.15 7.56
C ASP A 5 -29.84 40.30 8.11
N PHE A 6 -29.88 39.02 7.79
CA PHE A 6 -28.88 38.03 8.25
C PHE A 6 -27.46 38.40 7.80
N LYS A 7 -27.28 38.93 6.61
CA LYS A 7 -25.95 39.33 6.11
C LYS A 7 -25.30 40.45 6.93
N LEU A 8 -26.11 41.43 7.36
CA LEU A 8 -25.62 42.51 8.23
C LEU A 8 -25.26 41.96 9.62
N ILE A 9 -26.06 41.03 10.15
CA ILE A 9 -25.81 40.40 11.46
C ILE A 9 -24.53 39.58 11.41
N GLU A 10 -24.38 38.73 10.42
CA GLU A 10 -23.20 37.88 10.22
C GLU A 10 -21.93 38.73 10.09
N LYS A 11 -21.96 39.73 9.21
CA LYS A 11 -20.82 40.62 9.02
C LYS A 11 -20.45 41.35 10.29
N LYS A 12 -21.42 41.90 11.04
CA LYS A 12 -21.17 42.55 12.32
C LYS A 12 -20.41 41.67 13.28
N TRP A 13 -20.81 40.40 13.44
CA TRP A 13 -20.19 39.49 14.38
C TRP A 13 -18.83 39.00 13.89
N GLN A 14 -18.66 38.69 12.62
CA GLN A 14 -17.38 38.30 12.03
C GLN A 14 -16.34 39.43 12.18
N ASP A 15 -16.72 40.66 11.89
CA ASP A 15 -15.83 41.83 12.08
C ASP A 15 -15.45 42.03 13.56
N LYS A 16 -16.39 41.79 14.48
CA LYS A 16 -16.14 41.87 15.93
C LYS A 16 -15.17 40.77 16.38
N TRP A 17 -15.39 39.52 15.98
CA TRP A 17 -14.53 38.39 16.32
C TRP A 17 -13.11 38.60 15.81
N ALA A 18 -12.96 39.09 14.59
CA ALA A 18 -11.66 39.37 14.00
C ALA A 18 -10.94 40.52 14.75
N LYS A 19 -11.65 41.60 15.13
CA LYS A 19 -11.09 42.72 15.85
C LYS A 19 -10.65 42.33 17.30
N GLU A 20 -11.47 41.55 17.96
CA GLU A 20 -11.21 41.12 19.36
C GLU A 20 -10.32 39.88 19.43
N LYS A 21 -9.97 39.26 18.28
CA LYS A 21 -9.10 38.09 18.18
C LYS A 21 -9.54 36.91 19.06
N ILE A 22 -10.84 36.70 19.17
CA ILE A 22 -11.41 35.78 20.16
C ILE A 22 -11.05 34.30 19.94
N PHE A 23 -10.61 33.94 18.76
CA PHE A 23 -10.20 32.57 18.39
C PHE A 23 -8.68 32.38 18.40
N GLU A 24 -7.89 33.44 18.64
CA GLU A 24 -6.45 33.31 18.75
C GLU A 24 -6.06 32.66 20.09
N VAL A 25 -5.19 31.65 20.02
CA VAL A 25 -4.69 30.92 21.19
C VAL A 25 -3.69 31.76 21.94
N ASN A 26 -3.87 31.87 23.28
CA ASN A 26 -2.86 32.40 24.16
C ASN A 26 -2.05 31.27 24.79
N GLU A 27 -0.77 31.16 24.44
CA GLU A 27 0.13 30.08 24.89
C GLU A 27 0.40 30.14 26.41
N ASN A 28 0.36 31.32 26.98
CA ASN A 28 0.61 31.56 28.39
C ASN A 28 -0.65 31.45 29.29
N ASN A 29 -1.77 31.06 28.69
CA ASN A 29 -3.02 30.90 29.41
C ASN A 29 -2.98 29.67 30.33
N LYS A 30 -3.47 29.82 31.59
CA LYS A 30 -3.60 28.73 32.56
C LYS A 30 -4.84 27.83 32.32
N LYS A 31 -5.69 28.18 31.36
CA LYS A 31 -6.86 27.36 31.00
C LYS A 31 -6.44 26.00 30.48
N GLU A 32 -7.29 25.00 30.69
CA GLU A 32 -7.12 23.69 30.11
C GLU A 32 -7.04 23.79 28.59
N LYS A 33 -6.07 23.11 27.99
CA LYS A 33 -5.81 23.16 26.55
C LYS A 33 -6.67 22.14 25.80
N PHE A 34 -7.22 22.57 24.70
CA PHE A 34 -7.92 21.69 23.77
C PHE A 34 -7.39 21.91 22.36
N TYR A 35 -7.00 20.83 21.68
CA TYR A 35 -6.54 20.86 20.29
C TYR A 35 -7.56 20.20 19.40
N LEU A 36 -8.13 20.95 18.46
CA LEU A 36 -9.03 20.44 17.43
C LEU A 36 -8.32 20.46 16.08
N LEU A 37 -8.18 19.29 15.49
CA LEU A 37 -7.53 19.10 14.19
C LEU A 37 -8.56 18.70 13.14
N GLU A 38 -8.51 19.39 12.01
CA GLU A 38 -9.28 19.05 10.81
C GLU A 38 -8.35 18.73 9.64
N MET A 39 -8.87 18.02 8.65
CA MET A 39 -8.13 17.71 7.42
C MET A 39 -7.96 18.98 6.58
N PHE A 40 -6.73 19.30 6.22
CA PHE A 40 -6.43 20.45 5.37
C PHE A 40 -6.93 20.21 3.93
N PRO A 41 -7.55 21.23 3.29
CA PRO A 41 -7.98 21.09 1.93
C PRO A 41 -6.81 21.15 0.94
N TYR A 42 -6.95 20.44 -0.18
CA TYR A 42 -6.10 20.64 -1.34
C TYR A 42 -6.58 21.87 -2.12
N PRO A 43 -5.74 22.89 -2.37
CA PRO A 43 -6.12 24.04 -3.17
C PRO A 43 -6.06 23.72 -4.69
N SER A 44 -6.73 22.66 -5.09
CA SER A 44 -6.81 22.16 -6.47
C SER A 44 -8.06 22.63 -7.23
N ALA A 45 -8.92 23.40 -6.58
CA ALA A 45 -10.10 24.00 -7.17
C ALA A 45 -10.15 25.51 -6.87
N SER A 46 -10.97 26.24 -7.60
CA SER A 46 -11.12 27.68 -7.42
C SER A 46 -11.81 28.08 -6.11
N GLY A 47 -12.49 27.15 -5.44
CA GLY A 47 -13.22 27.41 -4.19
C GLY A 47 -13.55 26.12 -3.42
N LEU A 48 -14.08 26.31 -2.21
CA LEU A 48 -14.57 25.22 -1.38
C LEU A 48 -15.84 24.61 -1.98
N HIS A 49 -16.01 23.31 -1.84
CA HIS A 49 -17.25 22.60 -2.15
C HIS A 49 -18.04 22.28 -0.87
N MET A 50 -19.28 21.83 -1.01
CA MET A 50 -20.18 21.52 0.13
C MET A 50 -19.59 20.52 1.11
N GLY A 51 -18.79 19.56 0.63
CA GLY A 51 -18.10 18.60 1.53
C GLY A 51 -17.13 19.30 2.48
N HIS A 52 -16.41 20.32 2.03
CA HIS A 52 -15.56 21.14 2.91
C HIS A 52 -16.39 21.90 3.94
N ALA A 53 -17.49 22.56 3.48
CA ALA A 53 -18.36 23.32 4.38
C ALA A 53 -18.97 22.39 5.46
N TRP A 54 -19.41 21.21 5.06
CA TRP A 54 -19.95 20.21 5.99
C TRP A 54 -18.93 19.79 7.04
N ASN A 55 -17.75 19.35 6.60
CA ASN A 55 -16.71 18.84 7.49
C ASN A 55 -16.24 19.91 8.47
N TYR A 56 -15.92 21.11 7.99
CA TYR A 56 -15.39 22.19 8.83
C TYR A 56 -16.44 22.77 9.79
N THR A 57 -17.73 22.75 9.42
CA THR A 57 -18.79 23.17 10.33
C THR A 57 -18.92 22.24 11.52
N ILE A 58 -18.74 20.92 11.35
CA ILE A 58 -18.77 19.97 12.47
C ILE A 58 -17.66 20.29 13.48
N GLY A 59 -16.43 20.47 12.99
CA GLY A 59 -15.30 20.87 13.83
C GLY A 59 -15.51 22.21 14.51
N ASP A 60 -16.02 23.21 13.77
CA ASP A 60 -16.31 24.55 14.31
C ASP A 60 -17.32 24.53 15.45
N VAL A 61 -18.39 23.78 15.32
CA VAL A 61 -19.38 23.59 16.40
C VAL A 61 -18.72 23.02 17.65
N PHE A 62 -17.85 22.03 17.49
CA PHE A 62 -17.16 21.43 18.61
C PHE A 62 -16.11 22.36 19.24
N ALA A 63 -15.36 23.10 18.43
CA ALA A 63 -14.41 24.11 18.88
C ALA A 63 -15.10 25.19 19.72
N ARG A 64 -16.23 25.73 19.23
CA ARG A 64 -17.03 26.73 19.97
C ARG A 64 -17.60 26.18 21.27
N PHE A 65 -18.09 24.95 21.27
CA PHE A 65 -18.54 24.28 22.49
C PHE A 65 -17.44 24.22 23.56
N LYS A 66 -16.23 23.83 23.16
CA LYS A 66 -15.08 23.79 24.07
C LYS A 66 -14.65 25.19 24.54
N LEU A 67 -14.69 26.20 23.68
CA LEU A 67 -14.46 27.60 24.07
C LEU A 67 -15.47 28.07 25.12
N MET A 68 -16.76 27.75 24.93
CA MET A 68 -17.82 28.10 25.90
C MET A 68 -17.66 27.37 27.23
N GLN A 69 -17.05 26.18 27.24
CA GLN A 69 -16.68 25.47 28.47
C GLN A 69 -15.45 26.05 29.17
N GLY A 70 -14.80 27.07 28.57
CA GLY A 70 -13.66 27.76 29.16
C GLY A 70 -12.28 27.21 28.76
N PHE A 71 -12.20 26.25 27.84
CA PHE A 71 -10.93 25.75 27.34
C PHE A 71 -10.17 26.80 26.53
N ASN A 72 -8.84 26.65 26.47
CA ASN A 72 -7.97 27.34 25.52
C ASN A 72 -7.87 26.48 24.26
N VAL A 73 -8.66 26.78 23.25
CA VAL A 73 -8.84 25.93 22.08
C VAL A 73 -7.89 26.33 20.97
N LEU A 74 -6.98 25.42 20.58
CA LEU A 74 -6.20 25.54 19.34
C LEU A 74 -6.98 24.90 18.20
N HIS A 75 -7.49 25.70 17.28
CA HIS A 75 -8.20 25.30 16.08
C HIS A 75 -7.49 25.88 14.83
N PRO A 76 -6.38 25.26 14.38
CA PRO A 76 -5.58 25.78 13.27
C PRO A 76 -6.20 25.38 11.91
N MET A 77 -5.82 26.09 10.86
CA MET A 77 -6.10 25.73 9.49
C MET A 77 -4.83 25.79 8.64
N GLY A 78 -4.70 24.85 7.73
CA GLY A 78 -3.63 24.80 6.75
C GLY A 78 -4.14 24.44 5.36
N TYR A 79 -3.24 24.48 4.39
CA TYR A 79 -3.53 24.12 3.00
C TYR A 79 -2.45 23.17 2.51
N ASP A 80 -2.88 21.97 2.10
CA ASP A 80 -1.99 20.98 1.48
C ASP A 80 -1.79 21.36 0.01
N ALA A 81 -0.86 22.29 -0.20
CA ALA A 81 -0.71 23.02 -1.46
C ALA A 81 0.33 22.43 -2.42
N LEU A 82 1.07 21.40 -1.99
CA LEU A 82 2.04 20.69 -2.82
C LEU A 82 1.42 19.46 -3.50
N GLY A 83 2.13 18.93 -4.49
CA GLY A 83 1.82 17.68 -5.12
C GLY A 83 0.92 17.78 -6.35
N LEU A 84 0.52 16.61 -6.83
CA LEU A 84 -0.12 16.40 -8.13
C LEU A 84 -1.45 17.13 -8.32
N PRO A 85 -2.38 17.19 -7.34
CA PRO A 85 -3.67 17.84 -7.56
C PRO A 85 -3.54 19.32 -7.90
N ALA A 86 -2.69 20.04 -7.17
CA ALA A 86 -2.45 21.46 -7.39
C ALA A 86 -1.67 21.72 -8.69
N GLU A 87 -0.64 20.91 -8.97
CA GLU A 87 0.14 21.00 -10.21
C GLU A 87 -0.73 20.76 -11.45
N ASN A 88 -1.60 19.74 -11.41
CA ASN A 88 -2.50 19.44 -12.52
C ASN A 88 -3.51 20.56 -12.77
N ALA A 89 -4.09 21.10 -11.70
CA ALA A 89 -5.02 22.20 -11.82
C ALA A 89 -4.35 23.45 -12.45
N ALA A 90 -3.12 23.75 -12.05
CA ALA A 90 -2.33 24.84 -12.63
C ALA A 90 -2.01 24.61 -14.12
N ILE A 91 -1.62 23.38 -14.49
CA ILE A 91 -1.35 23.01 -15.88
C ILE A 91 -2.60 23.18 -16.75
N GLN A 92 -3.78 22.77 -16.26
CA GLN A 92 -5.04 22.88 -17.00
C GLN A 92 -5.40 24.32 -17.35
N VAL A 93 -5.07 25.27 -16.48
CA VAL A 93 -5.34 26.70 -16.71
C VAL A 93 -4.15 27.47 -17.30
N GLY A 94 -3.01 26.80 -17.54
CA GLY A 94 -1.81 27.41 -18.09
C GLY A 94 -1.09 28.37 -17.13
N GLU A 95 -1.26 28.20 -15.82
CA GLU A 95 -0.62 29.01 -14.78
C GLU A 95 0.53 28.29 -14.09
N HIS A 96 1.43 29.07 -13.49
CA HIS A 96 2.47 28.50 -12.62
C HIS A 96 1.83 27.94 -11.32
N PRO A 97 2.18 26.72 -10.86
CA PRO A 97 1.56 26.09 -9.69
C PRO A 97 1.53 26.96 -8.43
N LYS A 98 2.61 27.72 -8.19
CA LYS A 98 2.68 28.66 -7.06
C LYS A 98 1.59 29.72 -7.13
N ASP A 99 1.44 30.37 -8.28
CA ASP A 99 0.49 31.48 -8.45
C ASP A 99 -0.95 30.98 -8.38
N TYR A 100 -1.21 29.81 -8.98
CA TYR A 100 -2.50 29.14 -8.91
C TYR A 100 -2.89 28.78 -7.47
N THR A 101 -1.98 28.14 -6.71
CA THR A 101 -2.23 27.76 -5.33
C THR A 101 -2.39 28.95 -4.40
N ASP A 102 -1.57 29.99 -4.57
CA ASP A 102 -1.69 31.24 -3.80
C ASP A 102 -3.05 31.92 -4.01
N LYS A 103 -3.58 31.94 -5.24
CA LYS A 103 -4.90 32.45 -5.56
C LYS A 103 -6.00 31.59 -4.91
N SER A 104 -5.90 30.28 -5.06
CA SER A 104 -6.88 29.33 -4.51
C SER A 104 -6.93 29.41 -2.98
N VAL A 105 -5.78 29.43 -2.30
CA VAL A 105 -5.69 29.56 -0.85
C VAL A 105 -6.33 30.87 -0.36
N LYS A 106 -6.05 31.99 -1.04
CA LYS A 106 -6.69 33.27 -0.70
C LYS A 106 -8.19 33.20 -0.78
N ASN A 107 -8.72 32.55 -1.82
CA ASN A 107 -10.17 32.40 -1.99
C ASN A 107 -10.75 31.44 -0.92
N TYR A 108 -10.07 30.33 -0.60
CA TYR A 108 -10.48 29.41 0.47
C TYR A 108 -10.57 30.13 1.82
N ILE A 109 -9.55 30.91 2.20
CA ILE A 109 -9.56 31.74 3.41
C ILE A 109 -10.76 32.68 3.43
N LYS A 110 -11.03 33.36 2.29
CA LYS A 110 -12.18 34.24 2.17
C LYS A 110 -13.50 33.51 2.43
N GLN A 111 -13.69 32.34 1.82
CA GLN A 111 -14.90 31.54 1.96
C GLN A 111 -15.06 30.98 3.38
N GLN A 112 -13.98 30.50 3.98
CA GLN A 112 -14.00 30.01 5.38
C GLN A 112 -14.32 31.13 6.38
N LYS A 113 -13.81 32.35 6.13
CA LYS A 113 -14.19 33.53 6.92
C LYS A 113 -15.66 33.92 6.72
N GLN A 114 -16.20 33.79 5.49
CA GLN A 114 -17.61 34.00 5.23
C GLN A 114 -18.52 32.98 5.91
N LEU A 115 -18.07 31.73 6.03
CA LEU A 115 -18.75 30.69 6.83
C LEU A 115 -18.67 30.99 8.33
N GLY A 116 -17.82 31.91 8.77
CA GLY A 116 -17.68 32.34 10.15
C GLY A 116 -16.93 31.32 11.02
N ILE A 117 -16.12 30.45 10.45
CA ILE A 117 -15.43 29.38 11.17
C ILE A 117 -14.39 29.95 12.17
N SER A 118 -14.31 29.35 13.34
CA SER A 118 -13.51 29.80 14.51
C SER A 118 -12.05 29.34 14.44
N TYR A 119 -11.40 29.44 13.27
CA TYR A 119 -9.99 29.15 13.17
C TYR A 119 -9.12 30.24 13.82
N ASP A 120 -7.99 29.79 14.37
CA ASP A 120 -6.91 30.70 14.74
C ASP A 120 -6.18 31.18 13.47
N TRP A 121 -6.64 32.29 12.92
CA TRP A 121 -6.11 32.85 11.68
C TRP A 121 -4.67 33.35 11.79
N SER A 122 -4.10 33.47 12.99
CA SER A 122 -2.69 33.79 13.21
C SER A 122 -1.78 32.58 12.95
N ARG A 123 -2.33 31.38 12.92
CA ARG A 123 -1.63 30.10 12.78
C ARG A 123 -1.91 29.37 11.47
N VAL A 124 -2.31 30.12 10.44
CA VAL A 124 -2.50 29.57 9.10
C VAL A 124 -1.17 29.16 8.50
N LEU A 125 -1.15 27.97 7.90
CA LEU A 125 0.03 27.43 7.25
C LEU A 125 -0.28 26.93 5.83
N SER A 126 0.77 26.74 5.03
CA SER A 126 0.69 26.09 3.71
C SER A 126 1.87 25.17 3.54
N SER A 127 1.63 23.94 3.10
CA SER A 127 2.69 22.96 2.84
C SER A 127 3.69 23.42 1.77
N ALA A 128 3.28 24.32 0.87
CA ALA A 128 4.13 24.90 -0.16
C ALA A 128 5.04 26.04 0.35
N ASN A 129 4.87 26.47 1.60
CA ASN A 129 5.72 27.54 2.15
C ASN A 129 7.10 26.96 2.55
N PRO A 130 8.23 27.56 2.13
CA PRO A 130 9.58 27.13 2.55
C PRO A 130 9.76 27.06 4.08
N ASN A 131 9.11 27.94 4.83
CA ASN A 131 9.12 27.90 6.30
C ASN A 131 8.43 26.66 6.88
N TYR A 132 7.55 26.01 6.10
CA TYR A 132 6.90 24.76 6.46
C TYR A 132 7.70 23.55 5.97
N TYR A 133 7.91 23.41 4.65
CA TYR A 133 8.51 22.20 4.10
C TYR A 133 10.00 22.01 4.46
N LYS A 134 10.70 23.01 4.98
CA LYS A 134 12.02 22.81 5.59
C LYS A 134 12.00 21.77 6.72
N TRP A 135 10.85 21.61 7.38
CA TRP A 135 10.70 20.59 8.41
C TRP A 135 10.51 19.20 7.85
N ASP A 136 9.85 19.06 6.69
CA ASP A 136 9.79 17.80 5.96
C ASP A 136 11.20 17.35 5.55
N GLN A 137 12.01 18.31 5.08
CA GLN A 137 13.41 18.09 4.73
C GLN A 137 14.25 17.69 5.94
N TRP A 138 14.05 18.36 7.07
CA TRP A 138 14.73 18.02 8.32
C TRP A 138 14.35 16.62 8.83
N ILE A 139 13.07 16.27 8.78
CA ILE A 139 12.59 14.92 9.14
C ILE A 139 13.21 13.87 8.23
N PHE A 140 13.23 14.12 6.92
CA PHE A 140 13.87 13.23 5.97
C PHE A 140 15.36 12.98 6.32
N LEU A 141 16.12 14.03 6.61
CA LEU A 141 17.51 13.90 7.01
C LEU A 141 17.68 13.09 8.29
N LYS A 142 16.81 13.30 9.30
CA LYS A 142 16.82 12.49 10.52
C LYS A 142 16.47 11.02 10.29
N MET A 143 15.59 10.74 9.35
CA MET A 143 15.30 9.37 8.93
C MET A 143 16.48 8.75 8.19
N LEU A 144 17.16 9.52 7.32
CA LEU A 144 18.36 9.08 6.62
C LEU A 144 19.50 8.75 7.58
N GLU A 145 19.78 9.63 8.55
CA GLU A 145 20.77 9.40 9.62
C GLU A 145 20.51 8.10 10.41
N ARG A 146 19.25 7.72 10.58
CA ARG A 146 18.84 6.50 11.28
C ARG A 146 18.73 5.26 10.38
N GLY A 147 19.04 5.36 9.09
CA GLY A 147 18.88 4.29 8.12
C GLY A 147 17.43 3.93 7.79
N LEU A 148 16.48 4.79 8.16
CA LEU A 148 15.06 4.63 7.86
C LEU A 148 14.68 5.19 6.48
N ALA A 149 15.49 6.08 5.91
CA ALA A 149 15.37 6.49 4.51
C ALA A 149 16.50 5.86 3.70
N TYR A 150 16.16 5.29 2.54
CA TYR A 150 17.12 4.62 1.67
C TYR A 150 16.68 4.69 0.21
N GLN A 151 17.62 4.41 -0.70
CA GLN A 151 17.32 4.29 -2.13
C GLN A 151 17.36 2.86 -2.59
N LYS A 152 16.44 2.50 -3.47
CA LYS A 152 16.51 1.27 -4.27
C LYS A 152 15.97 1.51 -5.68
N GLU A 153 16.35 0.65 -6.61
CA GLU A 153 15.65 0.56 -7.89
C GLU A 153 14.26 -0.01 -7.68
N SER A 154 13.29 0.64 -8.28
CA SER A 154 11.89 0.22 -8.23
C SER A 154 11.26 0.35 -9.60
N SER A 155 10.41 -0.60 -9.94
CA SER A 155 9.54 -0.50 -11.11
C SER A 155 8.54 0.63 -10.90
N VAL A 156 8.40 1.50 -11.88
CA VAL A 156 7.47 2.63 -11.87
C VAL A 156 6.72 2.71 -13.19
N ASN A 157 5.47 3.13 -13.12
CA ASN A 157 4.68 3.43 -14.30
C ASN A 157 5.16 4.75 -14.90
N TRP A 158 5.59 4.74 -16.14
CA TRP A 158 6.11 5.91 -16.84
C TRP A 158 5.22 6.28 -18.01
N CYS A 159 4.80 7.54 -18.09
CA CYS A 159 4.16 8.08 -19.28
C CYS A 159 5.19 8.82 -20.13
N PRO A 160 5.51 8.34 -21.35
CA PRO A 160 6.49 9.01 -22.22
C PRO A 160 6.02 10.39 -22.68
N LYS A 161 4.71 10.61 -22.83
CA LYS A 161 4.14 11.89 -23.24
C LYS A 161 4.14 12.92 -22.10
N CYS A 162 3.81 12.50 -20.86
CA CYS A 162 3.95 13.35 -19.69
C CYS A 162 5.39 13.52 -19.23
N ASN A 163 6.30 12.65 -19.68
CA ASN A 163 7.69 12.54 -19.25
C ASN A 163 7.83 12.45 -17.71
N THR A 164 7.01 11.60 -17.09
CA THR A 164 6.95 11.49 -15.62
C THR A 164 6.43 10.13 -15.17
N VAL A 165 6.70 9.81 -13.90
CA VAL A 165 6.15 8.67 -13.20
C VAL A 165 4.69 8.91 -12.87
N LEU A 166 3.87 7.89 -13.08
CA LEU A 166 2.46 7.85 -12.71
C LEU A 166 2.27 7.01 -11.44
N ALA A 167 1.37 7.43 -10.57
CA ALA A 167 0.85 6.56 -9.53
C ALA A 167 -0.05 5.46 -10.15
N ASN A 168 -0.29 4.37 -9.44
CA ASN A 168 -1.09 3.26 -9.98
C ASN A 168 -2.51 3.72 -10.37
N GLU A 169 -3.10 4.63 -9.60
CA GLU A 169 -4.43 5.20 -9.85
C GLU A 169 -4.49 6.10 -11.09
N GLN A 170 -3.35 6.41 -11.67
CA GLN A 170 -3.20 7.25 -12.88
C GLN A 170 -2.96 6.44 -14.15
N VAL A 171 -3.03 5.11 -14.04
CA VAL A 171 -2.96 4.19 -15.17
C VAL A 171 -4.36 3.59 -15.37
N GLU A 172 -4.99 3.90 -16.48
CA GLU A 172 -6.31 3.42 -16.85
C GLU A 172 -6.19 2.51 -18.09
N ASN A 173 -6.55 1.25 -17.95
CA ASN A 173 -6.45 0.25 -19.02
C ASN A 173 -5.07 0.19 -19.70
N GLY A 174 -4.00 0.37 -18.91
CA GLY A 174 -2.62 0.40 -19.42
C GLY A 174 -2.18 1.69 -20.10
N HIS A 175 -3.03 2.73 -20.09
CA HIS A 175 -2.77 4.04 -20.65
C HIS A 175 -2.68 5.12 -19.57
N CYS A 176 -2.08 6.24 -19.93
CA CYS A 176 -1.99 7.40 -19.06
C CYS A 176 -3.37 8.07 -18.94
N TRP A 177 -3.86 8.29 -17.73
CA TRP A 177 -5.15 8.95 -17.45
C TRP A 177 -5.34 10.34 -18.11
N ARG A 178 -4.24 11.00 -18.52
CA ARG A 178 -4.24 12.26 -19.24
C ARG A 178 -4.13 12.10 -20.74
N HIS A 179 -3.62 10.98 -21.20
CA HIS A 179 -3.33 10.68 -22.60
C HIS A 179 -3.79 9.25 -22.87
N ASP A 180 -5.05 9.11 -23.15
CA ASP A 180 -5.73 7.84 -23.45
C ASP A 180 -5.12 7.10 -24.66
N ASP A 181 -4.43 7.85 -25.55
CA ASP A 181 -3.66 7.36 -26.69
C ASP A 181 -2.24 6.88 -26.33
N THR A 182 -1.79 7.12 -25.09
CA THR A 182 -0.39 6.88 -24.71
C THR A 182 -0.26 5.72 -23.72
N LYS A 183 0.32 4.63 -24.19
CA LYS A 183 0.60 3.44 -23.41
C LYS A 183 1.64 3.75 -22.32
N VAL A 184 1.38 3.28 -21.12
CA VAL A 184 2.31 3.40 -20.00
C VAL A 184 3.44 2.38 -20.14
N GLU A 185 4.66 2.81 -19.87
CA GLU A 185 5.86 1.97 -19.85
C GLU A 185 6.27 1.67 -18.41
N ILE A 186 6.81 0.48 -18.17
CA ILE A 186 7.47 0.18 -16.90
C ILE A 186 8.92 0.58 -17.01
N LYS A 187 9.36 1.50 -16.14
CA LYS A 187 10.78 1.88 -16.01
C LYS A 187 11.31 1.50 -14.64
N HIS A 188 12.60 1.16 -14.59
CA HIS A 188 13.31 0.94 -13.34
C HIS A 188 14.06 2.22 -13.00
N LEU A 189 13.68 2.86 -11.89
CA LEU A 189 14.29 4.10 -11.42
C LEU A 189 14.73 3.97 -9.98
N LYS A 190 15.83 4.63 -9.63
CA LYS A 190 16.22 4.82 -8.24
C LYS A 190 15.20 5.71 -7.55
N GLN A 191 14.59 5.20 -6.48
CA GLN A 191 13.57 5.90 -5.71
C GLN A 191 13.95 5.91 -4.23
N TRP A 192 13.53 6.95 -3.52
CA TRP A 192 13.65 7.01 -2.07
C TRP A 192 12.47 6.33 -1.41
N PHE A 193 12.78 5.56 -0.36
CA PHE A 193 11.82 4.83 0.45
C PHE A 193 12.01 5.14 1.93
N LEU A 194 10.91 5.12 2.69
CA LEU A 194 10.92 5.11 4.14
C LEU A 194 10.58 3.71 4.63
N LYS A 195 11.40 3.18 5.56
CA LYS A 195 11.30 1.82 6.11
C LYS A 195 10.18 1.71 7.15
N ILE A 196 8.93 1.86 6.73
CA ILE A 196 7.77 1.65 7.62
C ILE A 196 7.67 0.18 8.06
N THR A 197 8.24 -0.74 7.29
CA THR A 197 8.23 -2.17 7.61
C THR A 197 9.01 -2.51 8.88
N ASP A 198 10.01 -1.71 9.27
CA ASP A 198 10.73 -1.89 10.54
C ASP A 198 9.82 -1.68 11.76
N TYR A 199 8.68 -1.02 11.59
CA TYR A 199 7.67 -0.76 12.62
C TYR A 199 6.41 -1.63 12.47
N ALA A 200 6.39 -2.56 11.52
CA ALA A 200 5.18 -3.30 11.16
C ALA A 200 4.61 -4.11 12.35
N ASP A 201 5.48 -4.73 13.15
CA ASP A 201 5.09 -5.47 14.35
C ASP A 201 4.47 -4.54 15.41
N GLU A 202 5.18 -3.47 15.75
CA GLU A 202 4.72 -2.50 16.75
C GLU A 202 3.41 -1.84 16.32
N LEU A 203 3.29 -1.44 15.05
CA LEU A 203 2.07 -0.89 14.49
C LEU A 203 0.90 -1.87 14.60
N TYR A 204 1.13 -3.15 14.29
CA TYR A 204 0.09 -4.19 14.37
C TYR A 204 -0.40 -4.41 15.80
N GLU A 205 0.51 -4.50 16.76
CA GLU A 205 0.20 -4.75 18.17
C GLU A 205 -0.46 -3.55 18.85
N LYS A 206 0.01 -2.33 18.56
CA LYS A 206 -0.50 -1.10 19.16
C LYS A 206 -1.90 -0.69 18.67
N ILE A 207 -2.39 -1.26 17.58
CA ILE A 207 -3.76 -0.98 17.10
C ILE A 207 -4.81 -1.35 18.17
N ASP A 208 -4.58 -2.41 18.94
CA ASP A 208 -5.55 -2.85 19.96
C ASP A 208 -5.66 -1.88 21.14
N ASP A 209 -4.59 -1.14 21.42
CA ASP A 209 -4.54 -0.13 22.50
C ASP A 209 -5.32 1.16 22.15
N LEU A 210 -5.74 1.33 20.88
CA LEU A 210 -6.41 2.54 20.42
C LEU A 210 -7.91 2.50 20.66
N ASP A 211 -8.49 3.63 21.07
CA ASP A 211 -9.95 3.82 21.14
C ASP A 211 -10.53 4.16 19.76
N TRP A 212 -10.38 3.22 18.84
CA TRP A 212 -10.87 3.32 17.46
C TRP A 212 -12.01 2.34 17.21
N PRO A 213 -12.91 2.64 16.24
CA PRO A 213 -13.93 1.68 15.81
C PRO A 213 -13.30 0.35 15.36
N GLU A 214 -13.89 -0.77 15.74
CA GLU A 214 -13.37 -2.11 15.42
C GLU A 214 -13.17 -2.33 13.92
N LYS A 215 -14.08 -1.77 13.09
CA LYS A 215 -13.92 -1.80 11.64
C LYS A 215 -12.61 -1.14 11.18
N THR A 216 -12.24 -0.01 11.79
CA THR A 216 -10.99 0.70 11.47
C THR A 216 -9.78 -0.11 11.90
N LYS A 217 -9.81 -0.69 13.12
CA LYS A 217 -8.74 -1.58 13.61
C LYS A 217 -8.54 -2.77 12.69
N ALA A 218 -9.64 -3.42 12.29
CA ALA A 218 -9.58 -4.56 11.35
C ALA A 218 -9.00 -4.16 9.99
N MET A 219 -9.39 -3.00 9.45
CA MET A 219 -8.84 -2.48 8.19
C MET A 219 -7.33 -2.22 8.28
N GLN A 220 -6.86 -1.62 9.39
CA GLN A 220 -5.43 -1.36 9.62
C GLN A 220 -4.64 -2.66 9.76
N LYS A 221 -5.12 -3.62 10.55
CA LYS A 221 -4.50 -4.94 10.69
C LYS A 221 -4.42 -5.70 9.36
N ASN A 222 -5.49 -5.65 8.57
CA ASN A 222 -5.52 -6.26 7.24
C ASN A 222 -4.56 -5.57 6.26
N TRP A 223 -4.37 -4.26 6.38
CA TRP A 223 -3.40 -3.51 5.57
C TRP A 223 -1.97 -3.91 5.92
N ILE A 224 -1.63 -3.98 7.21
CA ILE A 224 -0.33 -4.45 7.68
C ILE A 224 -0.11 -5.91 7.28
N GLY A 225 -1.14 -6.75 7.42
CA GLY A 225 -1.18 -8.12 6.91
C GLY A 225 -0.10 -9.02 7.50
N LYS A 226 0.00 -9.06 8.84
CA LYS A 226 0.92 -9.94 9.57
C LYS A 226 0.54 -11.40 9.35
N SER A 227 1.48 -12.21 8.85
CA SER A 227 1.29 -13.61 8.53
C SER A 227 2.37 -14.45 9.20
N PHE A 228 1.96 -15.46 9.95
CA PHE A 228 2.87 -16.46 10.55
C PHE A 228 2.99 -17.65 9.61
N GLY A 229 4.21 -18.05 9.34
CA GLY A 229 4.45 -19.17 8.44
C GLY A 229 5.88 -19.69 8.51
N HIS A 230 6.29 -20.33 7.45
CA HIS A 230 7.59 -20.97 7.33
C HIS A 230 8.27 -20.53 6.03
N GLU A 231 9.57 -20.28 6.11
CA GLU A 231 10.44 -20.12 4.96
C GLU A 231 11.15 -21.44 4.71
N ILE A 232 10.91 -22.02 3.55
CA ILE A 232 11.41 -23.33 3.14
C ILE A 232 12.38 -23.14 1.98
N LEU A 233 13.50 -23.82 1.99
CA LEU A 233 14.50 -23.78 0.94
C LEU A 233 14.26 -24.89 -0.08
N PHE A 234 13.77 -24.50 -1.28
CA PHE A 234 13.72 -25.38 -2.44
C PHE A 234 15.03 -25.30 -3.22
N GLU A 235 15.45 -26.39 -3.83
CA GLU A 235 16.61 -26.40 -4.70
C GLU A 235 16.20 -26.16 -6.15
N ILE A 236 16.84 -25.16 -6.80
CA ILE A 236 16.63 -24.82 -8.21
C ILE A 236 18.00 -24.62 -8.85
N ASN A 237 18.32 -25.42 -9.85
CA ASN A 237 19.60 -25.36 -10.58
C ASN A 237 20.83 -25.35 -9.61
N GLY A 238 20.80 -26.21 -8.57
CA GLY A 238 21.86 -26.32 -7.58
C GLY A 238 21.93 -25.18 -6.55
N LYS A 239 20.98 -24.23 -6.59
CA LYS A 239 20.89 -23.09 -5.62
C LYS A 239 19.66 -23.22 -4.74
N LYS A 240 19.78 -22.81 -3.47
CA LYS A 240 18.64 -22.79 -2.53
C LYS A 240 17.84 -21.51 -2.70
N TRP A 241 16.54 -21.66 -2.92
CA TRP A 241 15.57 -20.55 -3.06
C TRP A 241 14.58 -20.57 -1.90
N PRO A 242 14.46 -19.48 -1.14
CA PRO A 242 13.53 -19.39 -0.01
C PRO A 242 12.09 -19.21 -0.52
N ILE A 243 11.17 -20.03 -0.01
CA ILE A 243 9.74 -19.97 -0.32
C ILE A 243 8.98 -19.80 0.98
N PHE A 244 8.15 -18.78 1.08
CA PHE A 244 7.30 -18.56 2.24
C PHE A 244 5.95 -19.24 2.06
N THR A 245 5.50 -19.95 3.08
CA THR A 245 4.15 -20.53 3.14
C THR A 245 3.55 -20.45 4.53
N THR A 246 2.24 -20.22 4.61
CA THR A 246 1.44 -20.37 5.83
C THR A 246 0.83 -21.76 5.96
N ARG A 247 0.96 -22.58 4.90
CA ARG A 247 0.37 -23.92 4.78
C ARG A 247 1.45 -24.98 4.54
N LEU A 248 2.33 -25.17 5.53
CA LEU A 248 3.37 -26.22 5.48
C LEU A 248 2.76 -27.63 5.35
N ASP A 249 1.58 -27.83 5.93
CA ASP A 249 0.81 -29.08 5.85
C ASP A 249 0.48 -29.53 4.42
N THR A 250 0.49 -28.62 3.44
CA THR A 250 0.18 -28.94 2.05
C THR A 250 1.41 -29.21 1.17
N ILE A 251 2.62 -29.24 1.73
CA ILE A 251 3.89 -29.32 0.97
C ILE A 251 3.98 -30.55 0.04
N PHE A 252 3.33 -31.66 0.39
CA PHE A 252 3.27 -32.87 -0.42
C PHE A 252 2.43 -32.72 -1.69
N GLY A 253 1.46 -31.77 -1.66
CA GLY A 253 0.58 -31.45 -2.79
C GLY A 253 1.15 -30.41 -3.76
N VAL A 254 2.39 -29.98 -3.57
CA VAL A 254 3.04 -29.04 -4.47
C VAL A 254 3.25 -29.71 -5.84
N SER A 255 2.59 -29.18 -6.88
CA SER A 255 2.67 -29.72 -8.23
C SER A 255 3.41 -28.77 -9.20
N PHE A 256 3.51 -27.48 -8.88
CA PHE A 256 4.31 -26.52 -9.62
C PHE A 256 4.73 -25.36 -8.70
N MET A 257 5.62 -24.49 -9.20
CA MET A 257 6.04 -23.26 -8.57
C MET A 257 5.69 -22.09 -9.48
N VAL A 258 5.39 -20.92 -8.88
CA VAL A 258 5.17 -19.71 -9.66
C VAL A 258 6.07 -18.61 -9.15
N VAL A 259 6.90 -18.06 -10.03
CA VAL A 259 7.69 -16.85 -9.78
C VAL A 259 6.97 -15.65 -10.39
N SER A 260 7.01 -14.51 -9.70
CA SER A 260 6.43 -13.29 -10.24
C SER A 260 7.05 -12.88 -11.57
N ALA A 261 6.22 -12.52 -12.55
CA ALA A 261 6.67 -11.95 -13.82
C ALA A 261 7.54 -10.69 -13.65
N GLN A 262 7.41 -9.99 -12.51
CA GLN A 262 8.19 -8.80 -12.18
C GLN A 262 9.42 -9.09 -11.29
N HIS A 263 9.73 -10.36 -11.03
CA HIS A 263 10.84 -10.74 -10.17
C HIS A 263 12.20 -10.42 -10.82
N THR A 264 13.08 -9.70 -10.12
CA THR A 264 14.38 -9.24 -10.65
C THR A 264 15.30 -10.36 -11.13
N LYS A 265 15.16 -11.57 -10.56
CA LYS A 265 15.94 -12.77 -10.91
C LYS A 265 15.16 -13.76 -11.78
N LEU A 266 14.05 -13.35 -12.38
CA LEU A 266 13.25 -14.27 -13.23
C LEU A 266 14.10 -14.86 -14.34
N MET A 267 14.89 -14.04 -15.03
CA MET A 267 15.69 -14.50 -16.17
C MET A 267 16.81 -15.49 -15.79
N ASP A 268 17.22 -15.55 -14.52
CA ASP A 268 18.15 -16.58 -14.00
C ASP A 268 17.53 -17.99 -13.98
N LEU A 269 16.19 -18.06 -14.04
CA LEU A 269 15.41 -19.32 -14.04
C LEU A 269 14.96 -19.73 -15.44
N VAL A 270 15.19 -18.90 -16.44
CA VAL A 270 14.71 -19.13 -17.80
C VAL A 270 15.77 -19.86 -18.62
N THR A 271 15.40 -21.01 -19.19
CA THR A 271 16.30 -21.72 -20.11
C THR A 271 16.31 -21.04 -21.49
N LYS A 272 17.38 -21.27 -22.27
CA LYS A 272 17.52 -20.67 -23.60
C LYS A 272 16.33 -21.00 -24.52
N GLU A 273 15.78 -22.20 -24.42
CA GLU A 273 14.64 -22.67 -25.22
C GLU A 273 13.34 -21.92 -24.88
N GLN A 274 13.19 -21.44 -23.63
CA GLN A 274 11.99 -20.74 -23.17
C GLN A 274 12.14 -19.22 -23.19
N GLU A 275 13.34 -18.69 -23.42
CA GLU A 275 13.64 -17.27 -23.31
C GLU A 275 12.74 -16.40 -24.19
N LYS A 276 12.47 -16.82 -25.43
CA LYS A 276 11.60 -16.10 -26.37
C LYS A 276 10.17 -16.01 -25.84
N LYS A 277 9.60 -17.13 -25.40
CA LYS A 277 8.22 -17.21 -24.90
C LYS A 277 8.05 -16.39 -23.61
N VAL A 278 9.04 -16.45 -22.70
CA VAL A 278 9.00 -15.66 -21.47
C VAL A 278 9.06 -14.18 -21.78
N LYS A 279 9.95 -13.73 -22.68
CA LYS A 279 10.02 -12.32 -23.09
C LYS A 279 8.74 -11.83 -23.76
N GLU A 280 8.11 -12.64 -24.61
CA GLU A 280 6.81 -12.32 -25.22
C GLU A 280 5.73 -12.15 -24.15
N PHE A 281 5.66 -13.06 -23.17
CA PHE A 281 4.74 -12.96 -22.04
C PHE A 281 4.98 -11.70 -21.20
N LEU A 282 6.23 -11.38 -20.85
CA LEU A 282 6.58 -10.16 -20.11
C LEU A 282 6.18 -8.90 -20.88
N ASN A 283 6.36 -8.87 -22.18
CA ASN A 283 5.95 -7.75 -23.04
C ASN A 283 4.42 -7.57 -23.07
N GLN A 284 3.64 -8.67 -23.04
CA GLN A 284 2.19 -8.61 -22.95
C GLN A 284 1.73 -8.03 -21.60
N LEU A 285 2.42 -8.38 -20.51
CA LEU A 285 2.14 -7.87 -19.17
C LEU A 285 2.68 -6.47 -18.92
N GLY A 286 3.67 -6.01 -19.66
CA GLY A 286 4.43 -4.78 -19.42
C GLY A 286 3.63 -3.48 -19.41
N SER A 287 2.32 -3.53 -19.65
CA SER A 287 1.41 -2.38 -19.66
C SER A 287 0.31 -2.47 -18.59
N VAL A 288 0.32 -3.50 -17.75
CA VAL A 288 -0.79 -3.76 -16.83
C VAL A 288 -0.36 -3.36 -15.42
N SER A 289 -1.19 -2.58 -14.71
CA SER A 289 -0.91 -2.20 -13.33
C SER A 289 -0.95 -3.44 -12.40
N GLU A 290 -0.26 -3.37 -11.27
CA GLU A 290 -0.27 -4.48 -10.28
C GLU A 290 -1.70 -4.80 -9.79
N LYS A 291 -2.57 -3.80 -9.72
CA LYS A 291 -3.97 -3.96 -9.36
C LYS A 291 -4.74 -4.71 -10.45
N ASP A 292 -4.57 -4.31 -11.69
CA ASP A 292 -5.25 -4.96 -12.83
C ASP A 292 -4.72 -6.38 -13.03
N LEU A 293 -3.42 -6.64 -12.75
CA LEU A 293 -2.85 -8.00 -12.74
C LEU A 293 -3.54 -8.92 -11.73
N ALA A 294 -3.97 -8.39 -10.57
CA ALA A 294 -4.67 -9.16 -9.56
C ALA A 294 -6.07 -9.60 -10.02
N ASP A 295 -6.73 -8.77 -10.83
CA ASP A 295 -8.09 -8.99 -11.34
C ASP A 295 -8.12 -9.76 -12.67
N MET A 296 -6.97 -9.86 -13.37
CA MET A 296 -6.84 -10.63 -14.60
C MET A 296 -6.95 -12.14 -14.37
N ASP A 297 -7.34 -12.86 -15.42
CA ASP A 297 -7.17 -14.31 -15.49
C ASP A 297 -5.75 -14.73 -15.15
N LYS A 298 -5.61 -15.79 -14.35
CA LYS A 298 -4.30 -16.31 -13.96
C LYS A 298 -3.59 -16.88 -15.19
N GLN A 299 -2.46 -16.26 -15.53
CA GLN A 299 -1.66 -16.59 -16.70
C GLN A 299 -0.21 -16.78 -16.33
N GLY A 300 0.48 -17.60 -17.09
CA GLY A 300 1.91 -17.82 -16.92
C GLY A 300 2.53 -18.58 -18.09
N VAL A 301 3.85 -18.63 -18.06
CA VAL A 301 4.66 -19.33 -19.04
C VAL A 301 5.71 -20.19 -18.35
N PHE A 302 5.93 -21.40 -18.82
CA PHE A 302 6.96 -22.29 -18.29
C PHE A 302 8.35 -21.71 -18.53
N THR A 303 9.18 -21.68 -17.46
CA THR A 303 10.54 -21.11 -17.52
C THR A 303 11.58 -22.07 -18.09
N GLY A 304 11.27 -23.35 -18.17
CA GLY A 304 12.22 -24.42 -18.50
C GLY A 304 12.94 -25.02 -17.31
N SER A 305 12.85 -24.38 -16.13
CA SER A 305 13.49 -24.86 -14.90
C SER A 305 12.52 -25.59 -13.99
N TYR A 306 13.11 -26.40 -13.09
CA TYR A 306 12.38 -27.18 -12.09
C TYR A 306 12.93 -26.91 -10.70
N ALA A 307 12.05 -26.93 -9.72
CA ALA A 307 12.41 -26.94 -8.30
C ALA A 307 12.33 -28.34 -7.73
N ILE A 308 13.19 -28.65 -6.76
CA ILE A 308 13.16 -29.92 -6.03
C ILE A 308 12.48 -29.66 -4.68
N ASN A 309 11.35 -30.34 -4.46
CA ASN A 309 10.65 -30.27 -3.19
C ASN A 309 11.53 -30.90 -2.08
N PRO A 310 11.83 -30.18 -1.00
CA PRO A 310 12.80 -30.64 -0.01
C PRO A 310 12.37 -31.87 0.79
N ILE A 311 11.04 -32.13 0.91
CA ILE A 311 10.54 -33.24 1.73
C ILE A 311 10.42 -34.56 0.92
N ASN A 312 9.85 -34.52 -0.27
CA ASN A 312 9.58 -35.72 -1.09
C ASN A 312 10.50 -35.86 -2.30
N LYS A 313 11.44 -34.94 -2.51
CA LYS A 313 12.41 -34.89 -3.61
C LYS A 313 11.79 -34.84 -5.03
N LYS A 314 10.49 -34.62 -5.14
CA LYS A 314 9.79 -34.48 -6.43
C LYS A 314 10.27 -33.22 -7.16
N LYS A 315 10.52 -33.36 -8.46
CA LYS A 315 10.77 -32.22 -9.36
C LYS A 315 9.45 -31.60 -9.77
N VAL A 316 9.30 -30.30 -9.58
CA VAL A 316 8.12 -29.54 -9.93
C VAL A 316 8.48 -28.39 -10.89
N PRO A 317 7.70 -28.16 -11.99
CA PRO A 317 8.01 -27.13 -12.97
C PRO A 317 7.83 -25.73 -12.39
N ILE A 318 8.61 -24.76 -12.90
CA ILE A 318 8.54 -23.37 -12.50
C ILE A 318 7.92 -22.55 -13.63
N TYR A 319 6.85 -21.80 -13.32
CA TYR A 319 6.18 -20.87 -14.23
C TYR A 319 6.45 -19.42 -13.84
N ALA A 320 6.66 -18.54 -14.82
CA ALA A 320 6.53 -17.10 -14.62
C ALA A 320 5.04 -16.75 -14.66
N GLY A 321 4.49 -16.15 -13.62
CA GLY A 321 3.05 -15.88 -13.53
C GLY A 321 2.72 -14.42 -13.19
N ASN A 322 1.49 -14.01 -13.57
CA ASN A 322 0.98 -12.65 -13.35
C ASN A 322 0.31 -12.44 -11.99
N PHE A 323 0.11 -13.48 -11.19
CA PHE A 323 -0.67 -13.43 -9.95
C PHE A 323 0.17 -13.57 -8.66
N VAL A 324 1.49 -13.59 -8.80
CA VAL A 324 2.44 -13.60 -7.68
C VAL A 324 3.06 -12.22 -7.54
N VAL A 325 3.06 -11.69 -6.33
CA VAL A 325 3.61 -10.37 -6.00
C VAL A 325 5.13 -10.50 -5.82
N ALA A 326 5.90 -9.69 -6.56
CA ALA A 326 7.36 -9.78 -6.55
C ALA A 326 7.99 -9.45 -5.19
N ASP A 327 7.42 -8.50 -4.46
CA ASP A 327 7.93 -7.99 -3.19
C ASP A 327 7.30 -8.66 -1.95
N TYR A 328 6.50 -9.72 -2.13
CA TYR A 328 5.95 -10.49 -1.02
C TYR A 328 6.69 -11.82 -0.85
N GLY A 329 7.23 -12.04 0.34
CA GLY A 329 8.04 -13.24 0.60
C GLY A 329 9.35 -13.22 -0.18
N SER A 330 9.51 -14.18 -1.08
CA SER A 330 10.63 -14.28 -2.02
C SER A 330 10.23 -13.93 -3.46
N GLY A 331 9.01 -13.46 -3.69
CA GLY A 331 8.49 -13.27 -5.05
C GLY A 331 8.24 -14.58 -5.81
N MET A 332 8.26 -15.72 -5.11
CA MET A 332 7.96 -17.05 -5.62
C MET A 332 7.11 -17.81 -4.62
N ILE A 333 6.15 -18.59 -5.11
CA ILE A 333 5.27 -19.43 -4.29
C ILE A 333 5.37 -20.90 -4.71
N MET A 334 5.11 -21.78 -3.77
CA MET A 334 4.77 -23.18 -4.04
C MET A 334 3.25 -23.24 -4.33
N ALA A 335 2.85 -23.86 -5.42
CA ALA A 335 1.46 -23.97 -5.80
C ALA A 335 0.88 -25.33 -5.37
N VAL A 336 -0.30 -25.27 -4.74
CA VAL A 336 -1.01 -26.43 -4.20
C VAL A 336 -2.47 -26.46 -4.68
N PRO A 337 -2.71 -26.82 -5.93
CA PRO A 337 -3.99 -26.60 -6.60
C PRO A 337 -5.20 -27.31 -5.96
N ALA A 338 -4.99 -28.37 -5.18
CA ALA A 338 -6.08 -29.00 -4.42
C ALA A 338 -6.51 -28.19 -3.19
N HIS A 339 -5.75 -27.14 -2.79
CA HIS A 339 -5.93 -26.42 -1.54
C HIS A 339 -5.85 -24.90 -1.65
N ASP A 340 -5.67 -24.35 -2.87
CA ASP A 340 -5.72 -22.91 -3.17
C ASP A 340 -6.47 -22.69 -4.48
N LYS A 341 -7.48 -21.83 -4.47
CA LYS A 341 -8.34 -21.56 -5.62
C LYS A 341 -7.59 -20.98 -6.83
N ARG A 342 -6.62 -20.10 -6.58
CA ARG A 342 -5.84 -19.47 -7.66
C ARG A 342 -4.94 -20.50 -8.34
N ASP A 343 -4.34 -21.38 -7.55
CA ASP A 343 -3.48 -22.46 -8.03
C ASP A 343 -4.30 -23.49 -8.79
N TYR A 344 -5.54 -23.77 -8.34
CA TYR A 344 -6.46 -24.67 -9.01
C TYR A 344 -6.86 -24.15 -10.40
N ASP A 345 -7.27 -22.89 -10.50
CA ASP A 345 -7.67 -22.29 -11.77
C ASP A 345 -6.51 -22.29 -12.77
N PHE A 346 -5.29 -22.02 -12.27
CA PHE A 346 -4.07 -22.11 -13.07
C PHE A 346 -3.78 -23.56 -13.50
N ALA A 347 -3.85 -24.51 -12.58
CA ALA A 347 -3.59 -25.91 -12.88
C ALA A 347 -4.58 -26.48 -13.90
N LYS A 348 -5.87 -26.17 -13.81
CA LYS A 348 -6.88 -26.55 -14.81
C LYS A 348 -6.56 -25.97 -16.18
N LYS A 349 -6.17 -24.70 -16.25
CA LYS A 349 -5.85 -24.01 -17.51
C LYS A 349 -4.63 -24.60 -18.23
N TYR A 350 -3.62 -25.03 -17.46
CA TYR A 350 -2.35 -25.54 -18.00
C TYR A 350 -2.22 -27.06 -17.89
N GLU A 351 -3.32 -27.76 -17.57
CA GLU A 351 -3.40 -29.23 -17.46
C GLU A 351 -2.33 -29.82 -16.53
N LEU A 352 -2.11 -29.11 -15.36
CA LEU A 352 -1.14 -29.52 -14.37
C LEU A 352 -1.77 -30.47 -13.35
N GLU A 353 -0.93 -31.27 -12.68
CA GLU A 353 -1.37 -32.22 -11.67
C GLU A 353 -2.06 -31.52 -10.49
N ILE A 354 -3.21 -32.03 -10.07
CA ILE A 354 -3.95 -31.60 -8.88
C ILE A 354 -3.95 -32.77 -7.90
N LEU A 355 -3.12 -32.68 -6.84
CA LEU A 355 -2.93 -33.74 -5.88
C LEU A 355 -3.54 -33.34 -4.52
N PRO A 356 -4.70 -33.91 -4.12
CA PRO A 356 -5.26 -33.71 -2.79
C PRO A 356 -4.36 -34.31 -1.72
N VAL A 357 -4.00 -33.51 -0.71
CA VAL A 357 -3.18 -33.95 0.44
C VAL A 357 -3.82 -33.65 1.79
N ILE A 358 -4.95 -32.98 1.81
CA ILE A 358 -5.79 -32.73 3.00
C ILE A 358 -7.20 -33.22 2.73
N VAL A 359 -7.82 -33.85 3.74
CA VAL A 359 -9.26 -34.18 3.77
C VAL A 359 -9.86 -33.58 5.02
N PRO A 360 -11.18 -33.29 5.05
CA PRO A 360 -11.86 -32.77 6.25
C PRO A 360 -11.60 -33.66 7.47
N LYS A 361 -11.55 -33.06 8.68
CA LYS A 361 -11.41 -33.80 9.96
C LYS A 361 -12.60 -34.74 10.17
N ASP A 362 -13.78 -34.32 9.77
CA ASP A 362 -15.00 -35.12 9.79
C ASP A 362 -15.41 -35.50 8.35
N PRO A 363 -15.38 -36.78 8.01
CA PRO A 363 -15.79 -37.26 6.69
C PRO A 363 -17.25 -36.96 6.35
N LEU A 364 -18.13 -36.80 7.36
CA LEU A 364 -19.55 -36.50 7.18
C LEU A 364 -19.80 -35.08 6.65
N LEU A 365 -18.90 -34.13 6.94
CA LEU A 365 -18.98 -32.77 6.43
C LEU A 365 -18.92 -32.70 4.88
N ARG A 366 -18.30 -33.69 4.24
CA ARG A 366 -18.28 -33.80 2.77
C ARG A 366 -19.63 -34.17 2.17
N ILE A 367 -20.46 -34.88 2.94
CA ILE A 367 -21.79 -35.37 2.51
C ILE A 367 -22.85 -34.29 2.72
N TYR A 368 -22.71 -33.48 3.78
CA TYR A 368 -23.71 -32.46 4.14
C TYR A 368 -23.62 -31.16 3.32
N ASN A 369 -22.46 -30.83 2.78
CA ASN A 369 -22.27 -29.53 2.12
C ASN A 369 -22.67 -29.52 0.65
N ASN A 370 -23.10 -30.63 0.05
CA ASN A 370 -23.56 -30.72 -1.35
C ASN A 370 -22.78 -29.77 -2.32
N GLN A 371 -21.52 -29.50 -1.99
CA GLN A 371 -20.68 -28.60 -2.74
C GLN A 371 -19.78 -29.46 -3.61
N ASP A 372 -19.98 -29.33 -4.91
CA ASP A 372 -19.04 -29.74 -5.96
C ASP A 372 -17.71 -28.95 -5.89
N GLU A 373 -17.30 -28.50 -4.68
CA GLU A 373 -16.04 -27.81 -4.48
C GLU A 373 -14.91 -28.85 -4.48
N GLU A 374 -14.26 -28.94 -5.62
CA GLU A 374 -13.04 -29.75 -5.82
C GLU A 374 -11.86 -29.28 -4.95
N ILE A 375 -11.99 -28.17 -4.20
CA ILE A 375 -10.91 -27.49 -3.47
C ILE A 375 -11.22 -27.42 -1.99
N LEU A 376 -10.36 -28.01 -1.16
CA LEU A 376 -10.43 -27.90 0.29
C LEU A 376 -9.37 -26.90 0.80
N THR A 377 -9.78 -25.69 1.14
CA THR A 377 -8.88 -24.64 1.68
C THR A 377 -8.65 -24.72 3.17
N GLU A 378 -9.50 -25.43 3.91
CA GLU A 378 -9.43 -25.59 5.35
C GLU A 378 -8.37 -26.60 5.78
N LYS A 379 -8.01 -26.55 7.08
CA LYS A 379 -7.16 -27.56 7.71
C LYS A 379 -7.96 -28.85 7.95
N GLY A 380 -7.24 -29.98 7.91
CA GLY A 380 -7.87 -31.29 8.05
C GLY A 380 -6.90 -32.38 8.48
N ARG A 381 -7.04 -33.57 7.91
CA ARG A 381 -6.12 -34.68 8.04
C ARG A 381 -5.33 -34.90 6.75
N LEU A 382 -4.07 -35.19 6.87
CA LEU A 382 -3.21 -35.44 5.71
C LEU A 382 -3.52 -36.81 5.07
N ILE A 383 -3.50 -36.82 3.74
CA ILE A 383 -3.50 -38.00 2.87
C ILE A 383 -2.39 -37.82 1.82
N ASN A 384 -1.99 -38.87 1.15
CA ASN A 384 -0.97 -38.82 0.06
C ASN A 384 0.35 -38.15 0.50
N SER A 385 0.66 -38.16 1.81
CA SER A 385 1.74 -37.42 2.43
C SER A 385 2.76 -38.32 3.11
N SER A 386 3.01 -39.51 2.55
CA SER A 386 3.96 -40.51 3.07
C SER A 386 3.68 -40.83 4.54
N VAL A 387 4.71 -40.82 5.39
CA VAL A 387 4.63 -41.12 6.83
C VAL A 387 3.81 -40.11 7.64
N TYR A 388 3.42 -39.00 7.05
CA TYR A 388 2.60 -37.95 7.66
C TYR A 388 1.10 -38.14 7.39
N SER A 389 0.72 -39.12 6.56
CA SER A 389 -0.69 -39.40 6.26
C SER A 389 -1.42 -39.85 7.54
N GLY A 390 -2.65 -39.37 7.74
CA GLY A 390 -3.46 -39.60 8.93
C GLY A 390 -3.26 -38.60 10.08
N LEU A 391 -2.16 -37.82 10.08
CA LEU A 391 -1.97 -36.71 11.03
C LEU A 391 -2.92 -35.56 10.75
N THR A 392 -3.23 -34.79 11.79
CA THR A 392 -3.88 -33.48 11.61
C THR A 392 -2.90 -32.48 10.97
N SER A 393 -3.43 -31.42 10.35
CA SER A 393 -2.60 -30.33 9.79
C SER A 393 -1.61 -29.78 10.80
N GLU A 394 -2.03 -29.62 12.06
CA GLU A 394 -1.20 -29.10 13.15
C GLU A 394 -0.03 -30.06 13.49
N GLU A 395 -0.33 -31.35 13.73
CA GLU A 395 0.66 -32.37 14.01
C GLU A 395 1.66 -32.55 12.85
N ALA A 396 1.16 -32.47 11.62
CA ALA A 396 1.98 -32.57 10.42
C ALA A 396 2.94 -31.40 10.28
N VAL A 397 2.48 -30.17 10.54
CA VAL A 397 3.32 -28.96 10.49
C VAL A 397 4.50 -29.10 11.46
N GLU A 398 4.27 -29.55 12.70
CA GLU A 398 5.33 -29.71 13.68
C GLU A 398 6.37 -30.77 13.23
N LYS A 399 5.91 -31.96 12.82
CA LYS A 399 6.80 -33.02 12.39
C LYS A 399 7.57 -32.72 11.11
N ILE A 400 6.92 -32.08 10.11
CA ILE A 400 7.58 -31.63 8.88
C ILE A 400 8.63 -30.56 9.21
N PHE A 401 8.30 -29.64 10.11
CA PHE A 401 9.23 -28.62 10.57
C PHE A 401 10.46 -29.23 11.24
N GLU A 402 10.27 -30.19 12.14
CA GLU A 402 11.36 -30.91 12.81
C GLU A 402 12.27 -31.65 11.79
N GLU A 403 11.67 -32.34 10.83
CA GLU A 403 12.42 -33.07 9.80
C GLU A 403 13.27 -32.15 8.94
N LEU A 404 12.69 -31.10 8.38
CA LEU A 404 13.41 -30.15 7.52
C LEU A 404 14.42 -29.29 8.30
N SER A 405 14.24 -29.15 9.62
CA SER A 405 15.16 -28.38 10.48
C SER A 405 16.49 -29.11 10.66
N LYS A 406 16.51 -30.44 10.60
CA LYS A 406 17.76 -31.24 10.69
C LYS A 406 18.77 -30.84 9.63
N ASP A 407 18.27 -30.53 8.41
CA ASP A 407 19.08 -30.15 7.27
C ASP A 407 19.13 -28.59 7.07
N LYS A 408 18.61 -27.83 8.03
CA LYS A 408 18.52 -26.34 7.96
C LYS A 408 17.79 -25.87 6.72
N LEU A 409 16.76 -26.61 6.28
CA LEU A 409 15.96 -26.30 5.09
C LEU A 409 14.70 -25.49 5.39
N ILE A 410 14.41 -25.23 6.67
CA ILE A 410 13.21 -24.50 7.10
C ILE A 410 13.50 -23.60 8.30
N LYS A 411 12.79 -22.51 8.39
CA LYS A 411 12.72 -21.67 9.61
C LYS A 411 11.34 -21.06 9.75
N LYS A 412 10.91 -20.77 10.97
CA LYS A 412 9.71 -19.96 11.23
C LYS A 412 9.97 -18.54 10.76
N LYS A 413 8.98 -17.93 10.15
CA LYS A 413 9.07 -16.56 9.62
C LYS A 413 7.74 -15.83 9.76
N ILE A 414 7.82 -14.55 10.12
CA ILE A 414 6.72 -13.63 10.05
C ILE A 414 6.91 -12.79 8.79
N ASN A 415 5.86 -12.68 7.99
CA ASN A 415 5.81 -11.80 6.85
C ASN A 415 4.72 -10.76 7.04
N PHE A 416 4.94 -9.58 6.45
CA PHE A 416 3.97 -8.50 6.41
C PHE A 416 3.60 -8.21 4.95
N ARG A 417 2.35 -7.85 4.72
CA ARG A 417 1.90 -7.32 3.42
C ARG A 417 2.31 -5.88 3.25
N LEU A 418 2.48 -5.15 4.38
CA LEU A 418 2.96 -3.79 4.40
C LEU A 418 4.29 -3.68 3.66
N ARG A 419 4.42 -2.66 2.83
CA ARG A 419 5.64 -2.36 2.07
C ARG A 419 6.20 -1.02 2.51
N ASP A 420 7.50 -0.83 2.29
CA ASP A 420 8.13 0.45 2.53
C ASP A 420 7.51 1.55 1.67
N TRP A 421 7.39 2.71 2.23
CA TRP A 421 6.74 3.84 1.59
C TRP A 421 7.68 4.52 0.59
N GLY A 422 7.36 4.42 -0.72
CA GLY A 422 8.04 5.15 -1.79
C GLY A 422 7.63 6.61 -1.80
N ILE A 423 8.59 7.49 -1.49
CA ILE A 423 8.33 8.95 -1.35
C ILE A 423 8.78 9.77 -2.55
N SER A 424 9.60 9.23 -3.44
CA SER A 424 10.04 9.97 -4.64
C SER A 424 8.89 10.23 -5.59
N ARG A 425 8.82 11.47 -6.07
CA ARG A 425 7.93 11.88 -7.16
C ARG A 425 8.74 12.78 -8.08
N GLN A 426 8.76 12.46 -9.37
CA GLN A 426 9.41 13.28 -10.39
C GLN A 426 8.47 14.41 -10.79
N ARG A 427 8.26 15.35 -9.85
CA ARG A 427 7.33 16.46 -9.97
C ARG A 427 8.03 17.77 -9.64
N TYR A 428 7.68 18.81 -10.37
CA TYR A 428 8.15 20.15 -10.09
C TYR A 428 7.56 20.70 -8.78
N TRP A 429 6.25 20.48 -8.56
CA TRP A 429 5.51 21.02 -7.43
C TRP A 429 5.47 20.04 -6.25
N GLY A 430 6.52 20.02 -5.45
CA GLY A 430 6.69 19.14 -4.29
C GLY A 430 7.86 19.59 -3.43
N THR A 431 7.96 19.03 -2.20
CA THR A 431 9.11 19.26 -1.33
C THR A 431 10.37 18.67 -1.96
N PRO A 432 11.42 19.46 -2.22
CA PRO A 432 12.68 18.93 -2.74
C PRO A 432 13.36 18.00 -1.71
N ILE A 433 13.77 16.81 -2.13
CA ILE A 433 14.57 15.92 -1.29
C ILE A 433 15.96 16.57 -1.09
N PRO A 434 16.40 16.82 0.17
CA PRO A 434 17.57 17.65 0.47
C PRO A 434 18.87 16.87 0.37
N VAL A 435 19.17 16.31 -0.83
CA VAL A 435 20.39 15.56 -1.11
C VAL A 435 21.04 16.07 -2.39
N VAL A 436 22.37 15.99 -2.45
CA VAL A 436 23.16 16.24 -3.64
C VAL A 436 24.00 15.01 -3.97
N TYR A 437 24.15 14.74 -5.24
CA TYR A 437 24.96 13.63 -5.71
C TYR A 437 26.35 14.14 -6.09
N CYS A 438 27.38 13.54 -5.52
CA CYS A 438 28.75 13.84 -5.87
C CYS A 438 29.26 12.88 -6.93
N ASN A 439 29.85 13.40 -8.02
CA ASN A 439 30.40 12.54 -9.08
C ASN A 439 31.58 11.67 -8.61
N LYS A 440 32.19 11.95 -7.46
CA LYS A 440 33.32 11.20 -6.92
C LYS A 440 32.95 10.21 -5.82
N CYS A 441 31.94 10.52 -4.99
CA CYS A 441 31.62 9.72 -3.81
C CYS A 441 30.12 9.34 -3.68
N GLY A 442 29.30 9.66 -4.65
CA GLY A 442 27.88 9.35 -4.65
C GLY A 442 26.98 10.40 -4.01
#